data_463ce38eb8a2be431a19daa778e34cfc
#
_entry.id   463ce38eb8a2be431a19daa778e34cfc
#
_cell.length_a   1.000
_cell.length_b   1.000
_cell.length_c   1.000
_cell.angle_alpha   90.00
_cell.angle_beta   90.00
_cell.angle_gamma   90.00
#
_symmetry.space_group_name_H-M   'P 1'
#
loop_
_entity.id
_entity.type
_entity.pdbx_description
1 polymer ?
#
loop_
_entity_poly.entity_id
_entity_poly.type
_entity_poly.pdbx_seq_one_letter_code
_entity_poly.pdbx_strand_id
1 'polypeptide(L)'
;MESKKLVIFETKEEEYGIAVENVVSIEKLGTVTALPEMEAYLKGLMKVRGQLIPVLDVKHILFSEPIEVSDKTRLIVVQTSELSVGLLVEDAKEILDVKKEAIKDLNVLAFQSSPYISGMVNLDSRLIAIIDPNNLVGSLEKVHHIKDAVEASTI
;
A
#
# COMPACT_ATOMS: atom_id res chain seq x y z
N MET A 1 -15.25 -4.82 23.54
CA MET A 1 -13.87 -5.19 23.19
C MET A 1 -13.44 -4.48 21.93
N GLU A 2 -12.29 -3.89 21.98
CA GLU A 2 -11.81 -3.14 20.84
C GLU A 2 -11.29 -4.05 19.76
N SER A 3 -11.64 -3.71 18.53
CA SER A 3 -11.16 -4.43 17.36
C SER A 3 -10.70 -3.42 16.33
N LYS A 4 -9.95 -3.91 15.35
CA LYS A 4 -9.44 -3.11 14.27
C LYS A 4 -9.81 -3.77 12.95
N LYS A 5 -10.32 -2.99 12.03
CA LYS A 5 -10.64 -3.51 10.69
C LYS A 5 -9.48 -3.26 9.75
N LEU A 6 -9.09 -4.30 9.05
CA LEU A 6 -7.97 -4.26 8.13
C LEU A 6 -8.43 -4.67 6.74
N VAL A 7 -7.99 -3.93 5.74
CA VAL A 7 -8.11 -4.38 4.35
C VAL A 7 -6.95 -5.35 4.12
N ILE A 8 -7.28 -6.59 3.80
CA ILE A 8 -6.28 -7.63 3.59
C ILE A 8 -5.99 -7.75 2.11
N PHE A 9 -4.72 -7.70 1.77
CA PHE A 9 -4.30 -7.89 0.38
C PHE A 9 -3.14 -8.88 0.32
N GLU A 10 -2.88 -9.37 -0.87
CA GLU A 10 -1.83 -10.34 -1.09
C GLU A 10 -0.86 -9.83 -2.14
N THR A 11 0.41 -10.03 -1.89
CA THR A 11 1.43 -9.84 -2.90
C THR A 11 2.53 -10.86 -2.63
N LYS A 12 3.03 -11.49 -3.71
CA LYS A 12 4.02 -12.57 -3.64
C LYS A 12 3.59 -13.67 -2.66
N GLU A 13 2.30 -14.02 -2.72
CA GLU A 13 1.70 -15.08 -1.89
C GLU A 13 1.73 -14.81 -0.38
N GLU A 14 2.09 -13.59 0.01
CA GLU A 14 2.09 -13.18 1.42
C GLU A 14 0.92 -12.24 1.69
N GLU A 15 0.36 -12.33 2.88
CA GLU A 15 -0.77 -11.48 3.26
C GLU A 15 -0.34 -10.26 4.05
N TYR A 16 -0.96 -9.14 3.72
CA TYR A 16 -0.70 -7.85 4.39
C TYR A 16 -2.02 -7.20 4.73
N GLY A 17 -2.00 -6.31 5.69
CA GLY A 17 -3.20 -5.57 6.09
C GLY A 17 -2.92 -4.08 6.22
N ILE A 18 -3.94 -3.29 5.88
CA ILE A 18 -3.89 -1.83 6.05
C ILE A 18 -5.14 -1.45 6.82
N ALA A 19 -4.98 -0.61 7.84
CA ALA A 19 -6.10 -0.15 8.64
C ALA A 19 -7.14 0.55 7.75
N VAL A 20 -8.40 0.19 7.92
CA VAL A 20 -9.49 0.70 7.09
C VAL A 20 -9.56 2.23 7.13
N GLU A 21 -9.25 2.84 8.27
CA GLU A 21 -9.30 4.29 8.39
C GLU A 21 -8.30 5.00 7.50
N ASN A 22 -7.30 4.30 6.97
CA ASN A 22 -6.33 4.88 6.04
C ASN A 22 -6.73 4.67 4.59
N VAL A 23 -7.74 3.86 4.33
CA VAL A 23 -8.15 3.50 2.96
C VAL A 23 -9.26 4.40 2.48
N VAL A 24 -9.05 5.02 1.32
CA VAL A 24 -10.06 5.87 0.68
C VAL A 24 -10.98 5.01 -0.18
N SER A 25 -10.39 4.14 -1.00
CA SER A 25 -11.16 3.28 -1.89
C SER A 25 -10.31 2.12 -2.39
N ILE A 26 -10.97 1.12 -2.95
CA ILE A 26 -10.32 0.00 -3.63
C ILE A 26 -10.84 0.00 -5.07
N GLU A 27 -9.94 0.17 -6.02
CA GLU A 27 -10.29 0.34 -7.42
C GLU A 27 -9.72 -0.78 -8.27
N LYS A 28 -10.37 -1.03 -9.39
CA LYS A 28 -9.77 -1.87 -10.42
C LYS A 28 -8.69 -1.05 -11.13
N LEU A 29 -7.66 -1.73 -11.61
CA LEU A 29 -6.60 -1.05 -12.34
C LEU A 29 -7.15 -0.51 -13.66
N GLY A 30 -7.06 0.80 -13.83
CA GLY A 30 -7.44 1.48 -15.06
C GLY A 30 -6.22 1.83 -15.88
N THR A 31 -6.34 2.88 -16.68
CA THR A 31 -5.23 3.36 -17.51
C THR A 31 -4.22 4.10 -16.64
N VAL A 32 -2.98 3.64 -16.67
CA VAL A 32 -1.87 4.26 -15.95
C VAL A 32 -0.99 4.97 -16.95
N THR A 33 -0.77 6.26 -16.72
CA THR A 33 0.13 7.06 -17.56
C THR A 33 1.51 7.05 -16.95
N ALA A 34 2.47 6.44 -17.65
CA ALA A 34 3.84 6.37 -17.17
C ALA A 34 4.49 7.75 -17.21
N LEU A 35 5.38 7.99 -16.26
CA LEU A 35 6.14 9.23 -16.18
C LEU A 35 7.61 8.93 -16.48
N PRO A 36 8.29 9.84 -17.20
CA PRO A 36 9.71 9.62 -17.50
C PRO A 36 10.58 9.81 -16.25
N GLU A 37 11.69 9.08 -16.21
CA GLU A 37 12.72 9.23 -15.18
C GLU A 37 12.22 9.09 -13.73
N MET A 38 11.26 8.20 -13.52
CA MET A 38 10.73 7.92 -12.20
C MET A 38 11.29 6.62 -11.62
N GLU A 39 11.17 6.49 -10.32
CA GLU A 39 11.62 5.29 -9.63
C GLU A 39 10.87 4.05 -10.14
N ALA A 40 11.54 2.89 -10.07
CA ALA A 40 10.97 1.66 -10.61
C ALA A 40 9.66 1.24 -9.94
N TYR A 41 9.47 1.59 -8.66
CA TYR A 41 8.22 1.26 -7.96
C TYR A 41 7.05 2.15 -8.38
N LEU A 42 7.30 3.28 -9.02
CA LEU A 42 6.24 4.18 -9.47
C LEU A 42 5.85 3.81 -10.90
N LYS A 43 4.65 3.26 -11.05
CA LYS A 43 4.15 2.85 -12.36
C LYS A 43 3.66 4.02 -13.20
N GLY A 44 3.24 5.09 -12.56
CA GLY A 44 2.73 6.28 -13.23
C GLY A 44 1.59 6.88 -12.44
N LEU A 45 0.72 7.60 -13.15
CA LEU A 45 -0.45 8.25 -12.56
C LEU A 45 -1.72 7.63 -13.13
N MET A 46 -2.72 7.44 -12.27
CA MET A 46 -4.02 6.97 -12.69
C MET A 46 -5.08 7.94 -12.17
N LYS A 47 -6.07 8.24 -13.03
CA LYS A 47 -7.14 9.12 -12.62
C LYS A 47 -8.18 8.31 -11.85
N VAL A 48 -8.42 8.69 -10.61
CA VAL A 48 -9.40 8.05 -9.73
C VAL A 48 -10.36 9.13 -9.25
N ARG A 49 -11.62 9.03 -9.65
CA ARG A 49 -12.66 9.97 -9.21
C ARG A 49 -12.27 11.43 -9.41
N GLY A 50 -11.65 11.72 -10.55
CA GLY A 50 -11.27 13.09 -10.91
C GLY A 50 -9.92 13.55 -10.35
N GLN A 51 -9.24 12.72 -9.60
CA GLN A 51 -7.92 13.04 -9.04
C GLN A 51 -6.84 12.19 -9.69
N LEU A 52 -5.68 12.78 -9.90
CA LEU A 52 -4.51 12.03 -10.36
C LEU A 52 -3.83 11.41 -9.14
N ILE A 53 -3.72 10.10 -9.16
CA ILE A 53 -3.18 9.32 -8.05
C ILE A 53 -1.92 8.60 -8.53
N PRO A 54 -0.78 8.76 -7.84
CA PRO A 54 0.41 7.99 -8.19
C PRO A 54 0.21 6.52 -7.84
N VAL A 55 0.60 5.65 -8.78
CA VAL A 55 0.42 4.21 -8.67
C VAL A 55 1.74 3.58 -8.25
N LEU A 56 1.79 3.08 -7.03
CA LEU A 56 2.99 2.48 -6.45
C LEU A 56 2.88 0.96 -6.46
N ASP A 57 3.89 0.33 -7.03
CA ASP A 57 3.95 -1.14 -7.09
C ASP A 57 4.43 -1.68 -5.75
N VAL A 58 3.52 -2.22 -4.96
CA VAL A 58 3.82 -2.72 -3.62
C VAL A 58 4.78 -3.90 -3.69
N LYS A 59 4.61 -4.79 -4.66
CA LYS A 59 5.52 -5.92 -4.81
C LYS A 59 6.95 -5.44 -5.06
N HIS A 60 7.10 -4.41 -5.86
CA HIS A 60 8.43 -3.85 -6.11
C HIS A 60 9.02 -3.23 -4.85
N ILE A 61 8.20 -2.50 -4.08
CA ILE A 61 8.67 -1.89 -2.83
C ILE A 61 9.14 -2.95 -1.84
N LEU A 62 8.36 -4.03 -1.69
CA LEU A 62 8.64 -5.05 -0.69
C LEU A 62 9.69 -6.06 -1.13
N PHE A 63 9.70 -6.43 -2.40
CA PHE A 63 10.50 -7.55 -2.88
C PHE A 63 11.42 -7.23 -4.05
N SER A 64 11.44 -6.00 -4.53
CA SER A 64 12.23 -5.58 -5.69
C SER A 64 11.90 -6.36 -6.96
N GLU A 65 10.66 -6.80 -7.08
CA GLU A 65 10.14 -7.50 -8.25
C GLU A 65 8.89 -6.79 -8.76
N PRO A 66 8.74 -6.61 -10.08
CA PRO A 66 7.54 -5.97 -10.60
C PRO A 66 6.31 -6.85 -10.41
N ILE A 67 5.18 -6.19 -10.21
CA ILE A 67 3.91 -6.88 -10.05
C ILE A 67 3.50 -7.56 -11.37
N GLU A 68 2.86 -8.72 -11.26
CA GLU A 68 2.22 -9.38 -12.38
C GLU A 68 0.74 -8.98 -12.37
N VAL A 69 0.33 -8.25 -13.41
CA VAL A 69 -1.04 -7.77 -13.51
C VAL A 69 -1.96 -8.89 -13.97
N SER A 70 -3.08 -9.04 -13.27
CA SER A 70 -4.12 -10.00 -13.63
C SER A 70 -5.48 -9.36 -13.39
N ASP A 71 -6.55 -10.12 -13.61
CA ASP A 71 -7.89 -9.63 -13.34
C ASP A 71 -8.17 -9.47 -11.85
N LYS A 72 -7.32 -9.99 -10.99
CA LYS A 72 -7.41 -9.84 -9.54
C LYS A 72 -6.68 -8.62 -9.03
N THR A 73 -5.83 -8.02 -9.84
CA THR A 73 -5.05 -6.84 -9.45
C THR A 73 -5.98 -5.71 -9.02
N ARG A 74 -5.61 -5.04 -7.93
CA ARG A 74 -6.41 -3.92 -7.40
C ARG A 74 -5.50 -2.78 -6.99
N LEU A 75 -6.07 -1.60 -6.99
CA LEU A 75 -5.39 -0.40 -6.51
C LEU A 75 -6.07 0.02 -5.21
N ILE A 76 -5.33 -0.02 -4.12
CA ILE A 76 -5.85 0.43 -2.82
C ILE A 76 -5.42 1.88 -2.65
N VAL A 77 -6.38 2.80 -2.74
CA VAL A 77 -6.10 4.22 -2.59
C VAL A 77 -6.07 4.56 -1.12
N VAL A 78 -4.95 5.09 -0.67
CA VAL A 78 -4.76 5.46 0.73
C VAL A 78 -4.42 6.94 0.83
N GLN A 79 -4.81 7.54 1.95
CA GLN A 79 -4.47 8.92 2.27
C GLN A 79 -3.31 8.90 3.25
N THR A 80 -2.26 9.62 2.91
CA THR A 80 -1.12 9.80 3.82
C THR A 80 -0.96 11.28 4.15
N SER A 81 -0.06 11.59 5.07
CA SER A 81 0.21 12.98 5.43
C SER A 81 0.86 13.75 4.28
N GLU A 82 1.50 13.05 3.35
CA GLU A 82 2.14 13.69 2.20
C GLU A 82 1.19 13.86 1.02
N LEU A 83 0.49 12.81 0.67
CA LEU A 83 -0.42 12.80 -0.49
C LEU A 83 -1.25 11.52 -0.50
N SER A 84 -2.26 11.50 -1.36
CA SER A 84 -2.98 10.26 -1.64
C SER A 84 -2.20 9.46 -2.65
N VAL A 85 -2.06 8.17 -2.41
CA VAL A 85 -1.37 7.26 -3.33
C VAL A 85 -2.22 6.02 -3.55
N GLY A 86 -1.98 5.35 -4.66
CA GLY A 86 -2.59 4.07 -4.95
C GLY A 86 -1.56 2.97 -4.78
N LEU A 87 -1.86 2.01 -3.93
CA LEU A 87 -1.01 0.85 -3.72
C LEU A 87 -1.49 -0.27 -4.63
N LEU A 88 -0.67 -0.60 -5.62
CA LEU A 88 -1.01 -1.64 -6.58
C LEU A 88 -0.64 -3.00 -5.99
N VAL A 89 -1.63 -3.86 -5.84
CA VAL A 89 -1.47 -5.17 -5.21
C VAL A 89 -2.02 -6.27 -6.11
N GLU A 90 -1.52 -7.47 -5.92
CA GLU A 90 -1.91 -8.60 -6.77
C GLU A 90 -3.34 -9.07 -6.52
N ASP A 91 -3.83 -8.94 -5.30
CA ASP A 91 -5.19 -9.33 -4.95
C ASP A 91 -5.61 -8.63 -3.67
N ALA A 92 -6.79 -8.01 -3.67
CA ALA A 92 -7.38 -7.45 -2.46
C ALA A 92 -8.44 -8.44 -2.00
N LYS A 93 -8.20 -9.11 -0.89
CA LYS A 93 -8.98 -10.27 -0.48
C LYS A 93 -10.25 -9.96 0.29
N GLU A 94 -10.14 -9.22 1.40
CA GLU A 94 -11.26 -9.05 2.30
C GLU A 94 -11.00 -7.92 3.29
N ILE A 95 -12.05 -7.54 4.01
CA ILE A 95 -11.91 -6.68 5.18
C ILE A 95 -12.06 -7.59 6.38
N LEU A 96 -11.02 -7.64 7.20
CA LEU A 96 -10.96 -8.53 8.35
C LEU A 96 -11.05 -7.73 9.64
N ASP A 97 -11.95 -8.17 10.53
CA ASP A 97 -12.10 -7.55 11.84
C ASP A 97 -11.21 -8.31 12.82
N VAL A 98 -10.18 -7.64 13.34
CA VAL A 98 -9.17 -8.27 14.16
C VAL A 98 -9.20 -7.68 15.56
N LYS A 99 -9.22 -8.53 16.57
CA LYS A 99 -9.15 -8.07 17.96
C LYS A 99 -7.77 -7.47 18.22
N LYS A 100 -7.72 -6.40 18.99
CA LYS A 100 -6.45 -5.75 19.29
C LYS A 100 -5.46 -6.71 19.96
N GLU A 101 -5.95 -7.66 20.75
CA GLU A 101 -5.10 -8.64 21.41
C GLU A 101 -4.34 -9.53 20.42
N ALA A 102 -4.88 -9.72 19.20
CA ALA A 102 -4.24 -10.52 18.18
C ALA A 102 -3.16 -9.77 17.43
N ILE A 103 -3.06 -8.46 17.64
CA ILE A 103 -2.09 -7.62 16.97
C ILE A 103 -0.85 -7.48 17.85
N LYS A 104 0.29 -7.89 17.33
CA LYS A 104 1.56 -7.74 18.02
C LYS A 104 2.33 -6.58 17.41
N ASP A 105 2.67 -5.60 18.22
CA ASP A 105 3.52 -4.52 17.76
C ASP A 105 4.91 -5.09 17.50
N LEU A 106 5.48 -4.72 16.36
CA LEU A 106 6.81 -5.19 16.06
C LEU A 106 7.81 -4.42 16.87
N ASN A 107 8.59 -5.17 17.63
CA ASN A 107 9.69 -4.59 18.33
C ASN A 107 10.71 -4.11 17.30
N VAL A 108 11.16 -2.90 17.48
CA VAL A 108 12.13 -2.26 16.60
C VAL A 108 13.34 -3.15 16.33
N LEU A 109 13.75 -3.94 17.31
CA LEU A 109 14.94 -4.81 17.16
C LEU A 109 14.74 -5.91 16.12
N ALA A 110 13.52 -6.39 15.95
CA ALA A 110 13.25 -7.51 15.05
C ALA A 110 13.11 -7.09 13.59
N PHE A 111 12.63 -5.86 13.34
CA PHE A 111 12.23 -5.44 11.99
C PHE A 111 12.71 -4.04 11.63
N GLN A 112 13.93 -3.71 12.04
CA GLN A 112 14.49 -2.39 11.74
C GLN A 112 14.63 -2.11 10.25
N SER A 113 14.75 -3.14 9.43
CA SER A 113 14.88 -2.99 8.00
C SER A 113 13.54 -2.78 7.28
N SER A 114 12.42 -2.87 8.01
CA SER A 114 11.08 -2.72 7.43
C SER A 114 10.32 -1.62 8.18
N PRO A 115 10.66 -0.35 7.92
CA PRO A 115 10.06 0.76 8.68
C PRO A 115 8.56 0.91 8.48
N TYR A 116 8.02 0.36 7.39
CA TYR A 116 6.60 0.49 7.08
C TYR A 116 5.74 -0.63 7.68
N ILE A 117 6.32 -1.67 8.25
CA ILE A 117 5.55 -2.72 8.91
C ILE A 117 5.41 -2.34 10.38
N SER A 118 4.16 -2.11 10.82
CA SER A 118 3.89 -1.62 12.17
C SER A 118 3.48 -2.72 13.14
N GLY A 119 3.09 -3.87 12.64
CA GLY A 119 2.66 -4.97 13.50
C GLY A 119 2.41 -6.24 12.71
N MET A 120 2.08 -7.29 13.45
CA MET A 120 1.76 -8.60 12.88
C MET A 120 0.48 -9.12 13.51
N VAL A 121 -0.34 -9.75 12.70
CA VAL A 121 -1.53 -10.45 13.19
C VAL A 121 -1.29 -11.94 13.02
N ASN A 122 -1.34 -12.67 14.12
CA ASN A 122 -1.19 -14.12 14.10
C ASN A 122 -2.55 -14.74 14.36
N LEU A 123 -3.14 -15.30 13.32
CA LEU A 123 -4.40 -16.03 13.39
C LEU A 123 -4.09 -17.47 13.01
N ASP A 124 -4.43 -18.39 13.85
CA ASP A 124 -4.20 -19.85 13.64
C ASP A 124 -3.30 -20.26 12.47
N SER A 125 -3.81 -20.23 11.25
CA SER A 125 -3.07 -20.62 10.06
C SER A 125 -2.64 -19.44 9.19
N ARG A 126 -2.85 -18.20 9.67
CA ARG A 126 -2.58 -17.00 8.88
C ARG A 126 -1.66 -16.05 9.65
N LEU A 127 -0.67 -15.55 8.95
CA LEU A 127 0.22 -14.52 9.49
C LEU A 127 0.12 -13.32 8.56
N ILE A 128 -0.33 -12.19 9.11
CA ILE A 128 -0.59 -10.99 8.33
C ILE A 128 0.28 -9.85 8.86
N ALA A 129 1.06 -9.25 7.97
CA ALA A 129 1.89 -8.09 8.33
C ALA A 129 1.07 -6.82 8.10
N ILE A 130 1.02 -5.94 9.10
CA ILE A 130 0.30 -4.67 9.00
C ILE A 130 1.23 -3.62 8.45
N ILE A 131 0.81 -2.98 7.36
CA ILE A 131 1.58 -1.91 6.72
C ILE A 131 0.97 -0.57 7.14
N ASP A 132 1.82 0.34 7.58
CA ASP A 132 1.45 1.72 7.86
C ASP A 132 1.70 2.52 6.58
N PRO A 133 0.65 3.01 5.90
CA PRO A 133 0.83 3.74 4.64
C PRO A 133 1.66 5.01 4.78
N ASN A 134 1.55 5.71 5.90
CA ASN A 134 2.35 6.90 6.13
C ASN A 134 3.84 6.57 6.19
N ASN A 135 4.18 5.51 6.92
CA ASN A 135 5.57 5.10 7.01
C ASN A 135 6.07 4.53 5.68
N LEU A 136 5.21 3.82 4.96
CA LEU A 136 5.60 3.29 3.65
C LEU A 136 5.96 4.42 2.70
N VAL A 137 5.08 5.40 2.53
CA VAL A 137 5.30 6.51 1.62
C VAL A 137 6.47 7.38 2.10
N GLY A 138 6.52 7.65 3.41
CA GLY A 138 7.59 8.47 3.98
C GLY A 138 8.96 7.84 3.89
N SER A 139 9.04 6.50 3.77
CA SER A 139 10.32 5.80 3.63
C SER A 139 10.81 5.73 2.20
N LEU A 140 9.97 6.05 1.22
CA LEU A 140 10.35 6.00 -0.18
C LEU A 140 11.33 7.12 -0.50
N GLU A 141 12.39 6.77 -1.23
CA GLU A 141 13.29 7.76 -1.73
C GLU A 141 12.55 8.63 -2.75
N LYS A 142 12.86 9.91 -2.74
CA LYS A 142 12.32 10.85 -3.71
C LYS A 142 10.79 10.97 -3.67
N VAL A 143 10.20 10.81 -2.48
CA VAL A 143 8.77 11.04 -2.32
C VAL A 143 8.37 12.43 -2.79
N HIS A 144 9.25 13.41 -2.66
CA HIS A 144 9.01 14.77 -3.14
C HIS A 144 8.89 14.83 -4.65
N HIS A 145 9.64 13.99 -5.37
CA HIS A 145 9.52 13.90 -6.83
C HIS A 145 8.13 13.42 -7.23
N ILE A 146 7.59 12.45 -6.48
CA ILE A 146 6.26 11.93 -6.74
C ILE A 146 5.23 13.03 -6.53
N LYS A 147 5.35 13.73 -5.41
CA LYS A 147 4.44 14.82 -5.06
C LYS A 147 4.49 15.93 -6.10
N ASP A 148 5.69 16.33 -6.50
CA ASP A 148 5.89 17.37 -7.52
C ASP A 148 5.29 16.94 -8.86
N ALA A 149 5.45 15.67 -9.24
CA ALA A 149 4.92 15.16 -10.49
C ALA A 149 3.39 15.22 -10.50
N VAL A 150 2.75 14.88 -9.38
CA VAL A 150 1.30 14.95 -9.25
C VAL A 150 0.83 16.39 -9.36
N GLU A 151 1.47 17.32 -8.63
CA GLU A 151 1.11 18.72 -8.65
C GLU A 151 1.28 19.33 -10.03
N ALA A 152 2.36 19.02 -10.72
CA ALA A 152 2.61 19.53 -12.07
C ALA A 152 1.58 19.01 -13.07
N SER A 153 1.06 17.79 -12.86
CA SER A 153 0.12 17.16 -13.78
C SER A 153 -1.33 17.57 -13.55
N THR A 154 -1.61 18.25 -12.45
CA THR A 154 -2.99 18.67 -12.11
C THR A 154 -3.33 20.09 -12.58
N ILE A 155 -2.44 20.77 -13.24
CA ILE A 155 -2.65 22.12 -13.74
C ILE A 155 -3.61 22.12 -14.93
#